data_b6464f29efba4023805310804adb622f
#
_entry.id   b6464f29efba4023805310804adb622f
#
_cell.length_a   1.000
_cell.length_b   1.000
_cell.length_c   1.000
_cell.angle_alpha   90.00
_cell.angle_beta   90.00
_cell.angle_gamma   90.00
#
_symmetry.space_group_name_H-M   'P 1'
#
loop_
_entity.id
_entity.type
_entity.pdbx_description
1 polymer ?
#
loop_
_entity_poly.entity_id
_entity_poly.type
_entity_poly.pdbx_seq_one_letter_code
_entity_poly.pdbx_strand_id
1 'polypeptide(L)'
;MDYSKFKSGSDIRGYALGDETNPMFMSDEMIMRSTAAFAEWLKNKVSKEKLYVSVGHDSRLSAERIKSAVIKTLVSHGISVADCGLSSTPAMFMTTVEMGCDGAVQITASHHPKDRNGLKFFTRDGGLDGSDIGDILKNAGEIEKPLGNKNGECVECAFMKRYAEILRNIIIEGVNDKADREHPLKGMKIVVDAGNGVGGFYARDVLEPLGADTAGSLYLEPDGNFPNHAPNPENAEAMDCVSKATAEANADFGVIFDTDVDRAACVGKGGFEINRNRLVALASKIALASCPGGTIVTDSVTSDGLAEFIAANGGKHLRFKRGYRNVINKQIELNEIGIPCPLAMETSGHAAFADNYFLDDGAYLITKLIIEAAALSKQGTSLEELIGRLREAKEEKELRFKILCDDFRPEGEKIISLFENEAKIHEGWTACEDNHEGIRINADTSCGNGWFLIRLSVHDPIIVLNAESNETGGIMKMCEDILSAVLKADNLDKIDISALTEFVKEK
;
A
#
# COMPACT_ATOMS: atom_id res chain seq x y z
N MET A 1 -19.69 -22.87 -8.50
CA MET A 1 -20.08 -21.46 -8.25
C MET A 1 -18.99 -20.56 -8.81
N ASP A 2 -19.33 -19.35 -9.25
CA ASP A 2 -18.30 -18.39 -9.72
C ASP A 2 -17.93 -17.42 -8.60
N TYR A 3 -16.70 -17.51 -8.12
CA TYR A 3 -16.14 -16.62 -7.11
C TYR A 3 -15.14 -15.59 -7.68
N SER A 4 -14.95 -15.54 -8.99
CA SER A 4 -13.99 -14.62 -9.65
C SER A 4 -14.22 -13.14 -9.27
N LYS A 5 -15.46 -12.74 -9.01
CA LYS A 5 -15.86 -11.40 -8.57
C LYS A 5 -15.26 -10.96 -7.24
N PHE A 6 -14.81 -11.89 -6.38
CA PHE A 6 -14.13 -11.58 -5.11
C PHE A 6 -12.65 -11.28 -5.29
N LYS A 7 -12.10 -11.46 -6.50
CA LYS A 7 -10.71 -11.13 -6.77
C LYS A 7 -10.51 -9.61 -6.74
N SER A 8 -9.59 -9.16 -5.90
CA SER A 8 -9.19 -7.76 -5.78
C SER A 8 -7.66 -7.68 -5.81
N GLY A 9 -7.11 -7.54 -7.02
CA GLY A 9 -5.66 -7.60 -7.22
C GLY A 9 -5.08 -8.95 -6.82
N SER A 10 -4.24 -8.95 -5.78
CA SER A 10 -3.60 -10.12 -5.15
C SER A 10 -4.32 -10.61 -3.89
N ASP A 11 -5.55 -10.13 -3.65
CA ASP A 11 -6.34 -10.45 -2.46
C ASP A 11 -7.73 -10.98 -2.84
N ILE A 12 -8.40 -11.60 -1.86
CA ILE A 12 -9.84 -11.87 -1.91
C ILE A 12 -10.54 -10.79 -1.08
N ARG A 13 -11.54 -10.08 -1.63
CA ARG A 13 -12.28 -9.04 -0.91
C ARG A 13 -13.77 -9.07 -1.22
N GLY A 14 -14.59 -8.71 -0.22
CA GLY A 14 -16.04 -8.63 -0.37
C GLY A 14 -16.72 -7.91 0.80
N TYR A 15 -18.04 -7.85 0.76
CA TYR A 15 -18.82 -7.39 1.90
C TYR A 15 -18.85 -8.49 2.98
N ALA A 16 -18.67 -8.11 4.23
CA ALA A 16 -18.62 -9.04 5.35
C ALA A 16 -19.61 -8.70 6.47
N LEU A 17 -20.24 -7.54 6.37
CA LEU A 17 -21.36 -7.07 7.19
C LEU A 17 -22.48 -6.58 6.27
N GLY A 18 -23.73 -6.57 6.79
CA GLY A 18 -24.91 -6.05 6.11
C GLY A 18 -25.71 -7.10 5.38
N ASP A 19 -26.11 -6.84 4.15
CA ASP A 19 -27.04 -7.67 3.37
C ASP A 19 -26.33 -8.93 2.82
N GLU A 20 -26.67 -10.09 3.40
CA GLU A 20 -26.18 -11.40 2.99
C GLU A 20 -26.64 -11.84 1.59
N THR A 21 -27.66 -11.17 1.03
CA THR A 21 -28.12 -11.43 -0.33
C THR A 21 -27.28 -10.70 -1.38
N ASN A 22 -26.41 -9.79 -0.96
CA ASN A 22 -25.46 -9.12 -1.83
C ASN A 22 -24.56 -10.16 -2.52
N PRO A 23 -24.48 -10.17 -3.87
CA PRO A 23 -23.66 -11.14 -4.58
C PRO A 23 -22.17 -11.07 -4.26
N MET A 24 -21.69 -9.97 -3.67
CA MET A 24 -20.32 -9.79 -3.17
C MET A 24 -20.19 -10.07 -1.66
N PHE A 25 -21.19 -10.69 -1.00
CA PHE A 25 -21.13 -11.02 0.42
C PHE A 25 -20.24 -12.25 0.66
N MET A 26 -19.28 -12.10 1.56
CA MET A 26 -18.36 -13.16 2.00
C MET A 26 -19.07 -14.08 3.01
N SER A 27 -19.85 -15.02 2.50
CA SER A 27 -20.50 -16.04 3.34
C SER A 27 -19.47 -17.01 3.93
N ASP A 28 -19.82 -17.67 5.04
CA ASP A 28 -18.96 -18.71 5.65
C ASP A 28 -18.63 -19.82 4.65
N GLU A 29 -19.58 -20.20 3.80
CA GLU A 29 -19.35 -21.19 2.74
C GLU A 29 -18.30 -20.72 1.74
N MET A 30 -18.39 -19.49 1.26
CA MET A 30 -17.40 -18.89 0.35
C MET A 30 -16.01 -18.85 0.98
N ILE A 31 -15.92 -18.43 2.26
CA ILE A 31 -14.67 -18.36 3.01
C ILE A 31 -14.07 -19.76 3.17
N MET A 32 -14.86 -20.74 3.59
CA MET A 32 -14.41 -22.12 3.75
C MET A 32 -13.94 -22.74 2.43
N ARG A 33 -14.66 -22.52 1.33
CA ARG A 33 -14.24 -23.01 0.00
C ARG A 33 -12.94 -22.39 -0.47
N SER A 34 -12.78 -21.06 -0.32
CA SER A 34 -11.56 -20.35 -0.69
C SER A 34 -10.37 -20.80 0.18
N THR A 35 -10.61 -21.03 1.48
CA THR A 35 -9.57 -21.54 2.40
C THR A 35 -9.15 -22.97 2.07
N ALA A 36 -10.11 -23.84 1.71
CA ALA A 36 -9.81 -25.21 1.28
C ALA A 36 -8.99 -25.20 -0.03
N ALA A 37 -9.37 -24.36 -1.00
CA ALA A 37 -8.62 -24.18 -2.23
C ALA A 37 -7.20 -23.63 -1.98
N PHE A 38 -7.04 -22.66 -1.08
CA PHE A 38 -5.72 -22.19 -0.65
C PHE A 38 -4.89 -23.31 -0.01
N ALA A 39 -5.48 -24.15 0.84
CA ALA A 39 -4.79 -25.28 1.47
C ALA A 39 -4.24 -26.26 0.43
N GLU A 40 -5.03 -26.58 -0.60
CA GLU A 40 -4.60 -27.44 -1.72
C GLU A 40 -3.51 -26.76 -2.56
N TRP A 41 -3.69 -25.47 -2.88
CA TRP A 41 -2.70 -24.69 -3.61
C TRP A 41 -1.36 -24.64 -2.85
N LEU A 42 -1.40 -24.36 -1.54
CA LEU A 42 -0.20 -24.28 -0.69
C LEU A 42 0.51 -25.63 -0.62
N LYS A 43 -0.23 -26.74 -0.43
CA LYS A 43 0.35 -28.09 -0.41
C LYS A 43 1.12 -28.39 -1.69
N ASN A 44 0.56 -28.05 -2.84
CA ASN A 44 1.22 -28.23 -4.13
C ASN A 44 2.45 -27.31 -4.29
N LYS A 45 2.34 -26.05 -3.84
CA LYS A 45 3.42 -25.05 -3.94
C LYS A 45 4.65 -25.45 -3.13
N VAL A 46 4.45 -25.89 -1.87
CA VAL A 46 5.56 -26.24 -0.97
C VAL A 46 5.93 -27.74 -0.99
N SER A 47 5.16 -28.57 -1.68
CA SER A 47 5.38 -30.02 -1.82
C SER A 47 5.52 -30.75 -0.47
N LYS A 48 4.68 -30.39 0.53
CA LYS A 48 4.66 -30.95 1.86
C LYS A 48 3.30 -31.59 2.19
N GLU A 49 3.32 -32.71 2.93
CA GLU A 49 2.09 -33.36 3.41
C GLU A 49 1.54 -32.74 4.71
N LYS A 50 2.43 -32.32 5.60
CA LYS A 50 2.06 -31.66 6.86
C LYS A 50 2.39 -30.18 6.75
N LEU A 51 1.36 -29.37 6.78
CA LEU A 51 1.46 -27.92 6.67
C LEU A 51 1.29 -27.28 8.05
N TYR A 52 1.96 -26.14 8.22
CA TYR A 52 1.82 -25.22 9.35
C TYR A 52 1.50 -23.84 8.82
N VAL A 53 0.32 -23.29 9.19
CA VAL A 53 -0.20 -22.03 8.68
C VAL A 53 -0.55 -21.11 9.84
N SER A 54 -0.13 -19.85 9.77
CA SER A 54 -0.56 -18.83 10.71
C SER A 54 -1.80 -18.10 10.21
N VAL A 55 -2.67 -17.70 11.14
CA VAL A 55 -3.90 -16.94 10.85
C VAL A 55 -3.99 -15.76 11.80
N GLY A 56 -4.12 -14.56 11.23
CA GLY A 56 -4.30 -13.32 11.97
C GLY A 56 -5.37 -12.44 11.35
N HIS A 57 -5.74 -11.36 12.04
CA HIS A 57 -6.76 -10.44 11.55
C HIS A 57 -6.52 -9.01 12.04
N ASP A 58 -7.09 -8.04 11.32
CA ASP A 58 -7.16 -6.65 11.73
C ASP A 58 -8.33 -6.38 12.72
N SER A 59 -8.61 -5.10 13.00
CA SER A 59 -9.62 -4.69 13.99
C SER A 59 -11.08 -4.81 13.52
N ARG A 60 -11.37 -5.26 12.30
CA ARG A 60 -12.71 -5.26 11.69
C ARG A 60 -13.69 -6.14 12.44
N LEU A 61 -14.95 -5.69 12.57
CA LEU A 61 -16.01 -6.38 13.32
C LEU A 61 -16.30 -7.82 12.83
N SER A 62 -16.10 -8.08 11.53
CA SER A 62 -16.33 -9.39 10.93
C SER A 62 -15.13 -10.35 11.07
N ALA A 63 -14.01 -9.90 11.63
CA ALA A 63 -12.76 -10.64 11.66
C ALA A 63 -12.87 -11.98 12.38
N GLU A 64 -13.46 -12.02 13.56
CA GLU A 64 -13.60 -13.26 14.37
C GLU A 64 -14.47 -14.32 13.68
N ARG A 65 -15.56 -13.91 12.99
CA ARG A 65 -16.38 -14.83 12.20
C ARG A 65 -15.57 -15.47 11.08
N ILE A 66 -14.84 -14.64 10.33
CA ILE A 66 -14.03 -15.10 9.19
C ILE A 66 -12.87 -15.97 9.70
N LYS A 67 -12.17 -15.57 10.77
CA LYS A 67 -11.11 -16.36 11.41
C LYS A 67 -11.58 -17.74 11.81
N SER A 68 -12.75 -17.83 12.44
CA SER A 68 -13.33 -19.10 12.84
C SER A 68 -13.57 -20.03 11.64
N ALA A 69 -14.09 -19.51 10.53
CA ALA A 69 -14.30 -20.29 9.31
C ALA A 69 -12.97 -20.74 8.67
N VAL A 70 -11.97 -19.87 8.62
CA VAL A 70 -10.62 -20.16 8.11
C VAL A 70 -9.95 -21.26 8.95
N ILE A 71 -9.84 -21.08 10.27
CA ILE A 71 -9.18 -22.03 11.17
C ILE A 71 -9.89 -23.39 11.13
N LYS A 72 -11.23 -23.42 11.23
CA LYS A 72 -12.01 -24.64 11.13
C LYS A 72 -11.71 -25.41 9.85
N THR A 73 -11.59 -24.72 8.73
CA THR A 73 -11.31 -25.35 7.45
C THR A 73 -9.90 -25.91 7.41
N LEU A 74 -8.88 -25.14 7.77
CA LEU A 74 -7.47 -25.59 7.78
C LEU A 74 -7.29 -26.81 8.68
N VAL A 75 -7.81 -26.75 9.91
CA VAL A 75 -7.74 -27.86 10.88
C VAL A 75 -8.43 -29.12 10.34
N SER A 76 -9.60 -28.99 9.67
CA SER A 76 -10.31 -30.13 9.08
C SER A 76 -9.54 -30.80 7.93
N HIS A 77 -8.60 -30.10 7.32
CA HIS A 77 -7.66 -30.64 6.32
C HIS A 77 -6.37 -31.24 6.93
N GLY A 78 -6.25 -31.22 8.26
CA GLY A 78 -5.09 -31.74 8.99
C GLY A 78 -3.90 -30.78 9.01
N ILE A 79 -4.15 -29.50 8.80
CA ILE A 79 -3.14 -28.44 8.85
C ILE A 79 -3.04 -27.94 10.28
N SER A 80 -1.82 -27.82 10.79
CA SER A 80 -1.55 -27.18 12.07
C SER A 80 -1.64 -25.65 11.91
N VAL A 81 -2.32 -24.99 12.87
CA VAL A 81 -2.59 -23.56 12.81
C VAL A 81 -2.00 -22.84 14.01
N ALA A 82 -1.29 -21.74 13.75
CA ALA A 82 -0.98 -20.72 14.75
C ALA A 82 -2.05 -19.62 14.67
N ASP A 83 -2.94 -19.51 15.66
CA ASP A 83 -3.89 -18.42 15.80
C ASP A 83 -3.15 -17.22 16.40
N CYS A 84 -2.83 -16.22 15.55
CA CYS A 84 -2.10 -15.02 15.95
C CYS A 84 -3.03 -13.90 16.47
N GLY A 85 -4.35 -14.09 16.38
CA GLY A 85 -5.33 -13.10 16.81
C GLY A 85 -5.19 -11.77 16.07
N LEU A 86 -5.36 -10.67 16.80
CA LEU A 86 -5.17 -9.31 16.27
C LEU A 86 -3.71 -9.11 15.83
N SER A 87 -3.49 -8.94 14.54
CA SER A 87 -2.15 -8.89 13.95
C SER A 87 -2.09 -7.96 12.74
N SER A 88 -0.93 -7.35 12.51
CA SER A 88 -0.67 -6.58 11.30
C SER A 88 -0.35 -7.49 10.11
N THR A 89 -0.62 -7.01 8.91
CA THR A 89 -0.30 -7.71 7.66
C THR A 89 1.19 -8.08 7.57
N PRO A 90 2.15 -7.17 7.82
CA PRO A 90 3.56 -7.53 7.79
C PRO A 90 3.95 -8.55 8.87
N ALA A 91 3.36 -8.49 10.07
CA ALA A 91 3.63 -9.50 11.09
C ALA A 91 3.19 -10.90 10.63
N MET A 92 2.07 -11.02 9.91
CA MET A 92 1.62 -12.32 9.40
C MET A 92 2.59 -12.90 8.36
N PHE A 93 3.12 -12.08 7.45
CA PHE A 93 4.20 -12.55 6.58
C PHE A 93 5.42 -13.02 7.41
N MET A 94 5.82 -12.23 8.41
CA MET A 94 7.01 -12.54 9.23
C MET A 94 6.88 -13.86 9.99
N THR A 95 5.67 -14.41 10.21
CA THR A 95 5.52 -15.77 10.76
C THR A 95 6.10 -16.84 9.84
N THR A 96 6.07 -16.63 8.52
CA THR A 96 6.66 -17.57 7.55
C THR A 96 8.19 -17.59 7.64
N VAL A 97 8.80 -16.48 8.02
CA VAL A 97 10.25 -16.31 8.18
C VAL A 97 10.71 -16.76 9.56
N GLU A 98 10.10 -16.23 10.63
CA GLU A 98 10.54 -16.41 12.02
C GLU A 98 10.08 -17.72 12.65
N MET A 99 8.88 -18.20 12.31
CA MET A 99 8.31 -19.42 12.86
C MET A 99 8.39 -20.62 11.89
N GLY A 100 8.78 -20.35 10.63
CA GLY A 100 8.80 -21.36 9.58
C GLY A 100 7.42 -21.88 9.19
N CYS A 101 6.38 -21.03 9.31
CA CYS A 101 5.07 -21.35 8.76
C CYS A 101 5.18 -21.52 7.23
N ASP A 102 4.52 -22.55 6.70
CA ASP A 102 4.48 -22.81 5.25
C ASP A 102 3.67 -21.77 4.50
N GLY A 103 2.69 -21.17 5.20
CA GLY A 103 1.89 -20.05 4.70
C GLY A 103 1.29 -19.26 5.85
N ALA A 104 0.74 -18.08 5.50
CA ALA A 104 0.02 -17.23 6.44
C ALA A 104 -1.26 -16.68 5.79
N VAL A 105 -2.29 -16.45 6.61
CA VAL A 105 -3.55 -15.82 6.21
C VAL A 105 -3.78 -14.60 7.07
N GLN A 106 -3.85 -13.43 6.44
CA GLN A 106 -4.28 -12.20 7.10
C GLN A 106 -5.71 -11.85 6.68
N ILE A 107 -6.58 -11.70 7.66
CA ILE A 107 -7.98 -11.33 7.48
C ILE A 107 -8.07 -9.81 7.59
N THR A 108 -8.22 -9.16 6.46
CA THR A 108 -8.22 -7.69 6.34
C THR A 108 -8.85 -7.23 5.03
N ALA A 109 -9.35 -6.02 5.00
CA ALA A 109 -9.63 -5.29 3.77
C ALA A 109 -8.84 -3.96 3.70
N SER A 110 -7.71 -3.86 4.44
CA SER A 110 -6.88 -2.65 4.50
C SER A 110 -7.75 -1.41 4.80
N HIS A 111 -7.65 -0.35 4.06
CA HIS A 111 -8.35 0.93 4.24
C HIS A 111 -9.82 0.97 3.77
N HIS A 112 -10.36 -0.15 3.30
CA HIS A 112 -11.77 -0.18 2.84
C HIS A 112 -12.77 0.07 3.97
N PRO A 113 -14.01 0.50 3.67
CA PRO A 113 -15.07 0.71 4.64
C PRO A 113 -15.29 -0.49 5.58
N LYS A 114 -15.87 -0.23 6.76
CA LYS A 114 -16.03 -1.20 7.86
C LYS A 114 -16.86 -2.44 7.51
N ASP A 115 -17.73 -2.34 6.52
CA ASP A 115 -18.57 -3.44 6.04
C ASP A 115 -17.85 -4.42 5.10
N ARG A 116 -16.63 -4.07 4.67
CA ARG A 116 -15.75 -4.91 3.86
C ARG A 116 -14.81 -5.74 4.72
N ASN A 117 -14.40 -6.90 4.18
CA ASN A 117 -13.28 -7.68 4.69
C ASN A 117 -12.63 -8.45 3.54
N GLY A 118 -11.59 -9.22 3.83
CA GLY A 118 -10.87 -9.99 2.82
C GLY A 118 -9.91 -11.01 3.40
N LEU A 119 -9.22 -11.69 2.51
CA LEU A 119 -8.15 -12.64 2.81
C LEU A 119 -6.92 -12.28 1.98
N LYS A 120 -5.81 -12.01 2.66
CA LYS A 120 -4.47 -11.93 2.07
C LYS A 120 -3.73 -13.21 2.42
N PHE A 121 -3.01 -13.77 1.47
CA PHE A 121 -2.24 -14.99 1.65
C PHE A 121 -0.77 -14.77 1.41
N PHE A 122 0.05 -15.43 2.21
CA PHE A 122 1.49 -15.34 2.14
C PHE A 122 2.13 -16.72 2.13
N THR A 123 3.28 -16.81 1.47
CA THR A 123 4.27 -17.85 1.64
C THR A 123 5.59 -17.20 2.06
N ARG A 124 6.64 -17.98 2.24
CA ARG A 124 7.97 -17.42 2.51
C ARG A 124 8.51 -16.55 1.35
N ASP A 125 7.98 -16.75 0.14
CA ASP A 125 8.36 -15.97 -1.06
C ASP A 125 7.64 -14.62 -1.14
N GLY A 126 6.76 -14.30 -0.20
CA GLY A 126 5.97 -13.07 -0.16
C GLY A 126 4.46 -13.33 -0.26
N GLY A 127 3.69 -12.27 -0.52
CA GLY A 127 2.26 -12.35 -0.82
C GLY A 127 2.00 -13.05 -2.15
N LEU A 128 0.84 -13.67 -2.31
CA LEU A 128 0.44 -14.32 -3.55
C LEU A 128 0.20 -13.30 -4.66
N ASP A 129 0.37 -13.73 -5.90
CA ASP A 129 0.06 -12.93 -7.07
C ASP A 129 -1.41 -13.03 -7.48
N GLY A 130 -1.86 -12.07 -8.31
CA GLY A 130 -3.23 -12.08 -8.80
C GLY A 130 -3.60 -13.32 -9.62
N SER A 131 -2.65 -14.00 -10.29
CA SER A 131 -2.86 -15.30 -10.93
C SER A 131 -3.17 -16.38 -9.92
N ASP A 132 -2.41 -16.47 -8.82
CA ASP A 132 -2.61 -17.46 -7.76
C ASP A 132 -3.99 -17.30 -7.12
N ILE A 133 -4.40 -16.05 -6.84
CA ILE A 133 -5.74 -15.75 -6.32
C ILE A 133 -6.83 -16.16 -7.31
N GLY A 134 -6.60 -15.93 -8.62
CA GLY A 134 -7.52 -16.38 -9.67
C GLY A 134 -7.70 -17.90 -9.67
N ASP A 135 -6.63 -18.66 -9.55
CA ASP A 135 -6.65 -20.13 -9.48
C ASP A 135 -7.33 -20.63 -8.20
N ILE A 136 -7.03 -20.01 -7.05
CA ILE A 136 -7.68 -20.32 -5.77
C ILE A 136 -9.19 -20.10 -5.86
N LEU A 137 -9.65 -18.96 -6.38
CA LEU A 137 -11.08 -18.66 -6.49
C LEU A 137 -11.80 -19.57 -7.50
N LYS A 138 -11.15 -19.92 -8.60
CA LYS A 138 -11.66 -20.87 -9.57
C LYS A 138 -11.85 -22.26 -8.91
N ASN A 139 -10.82 -22.77 -8.24
CA ASN A 139 -10.87 -24.06 -7.55
C ASN A 139 -11.89 -24.04 -6.42
N ALA A 140 -12.01 -22.94 -5.67
CA ALA A 140 -13.05 -22.77 -4.65
C ALA A 140 -14.47 -22.95 -5.19
N GLY A 141 -14.71 -22.52 -6.45
CA GLY A 141 -15.98 -22.71 -7.15
C GLY A 141 -16.34 -24.19 -7.41
N GLU A 142 -15.33 -25.05 -7.51
CA GLU A 142 -15.47 -26.48 -7.82
C GLU A 142 -15.58 -27.35 -6.55
N ILE A 143 -15.14 -26.85 -5.37
CA ILE A 143 -15.20 -27.58 -4.10
C ILE A 143 -16.65 -27.67 -3.61
N GLU A 144 -17.21 -28.89 -3.57
CA GLU A 144 -18.56 -29.12 -3.03
C GLU A 144 -18.58 -29.19 -1.49
N LYS A 145 -17.56 -29.82 -0.90
CA LYS A 145 -17.43 -30.02 0.56
C LYS A 145 -16.11 -29.38 1.04
N PRO A 146 -16.16 -28.15 1.58
CA PRO A 146 -14.95 -27.41 1.97
C PRO A 146 -14.30 -27.97 3.24
N LEU A 147 -15.02 -28.72 4.08
CA LEU A 147 -14.45 -29.32 5.28
C LEU A 147 -13.91 -30.71 4.97
N GLY A 148 -12.67 -30.97 5.36
CA GLY A 148 -12.05 -32.28 5.34
C GLY A 148 -12.47 -33.14 6.54
N ASN A 149 -11.89 -34.35 6.63
CA ASN A 149 -12.13 -35.31 7.71
C ASN A 149 -10.88 -35.60 8.54
N LYS A 150 -9.85 -34.79 8.43
CA LYS A 150 -8.63 -34.84 9.22
C LYS A 150 -8.76 -33.94 10.46
N ASN A 151 -7.79 -33.99 11.35
CA ASN A 151 -7.75 -33.14 12.52
C ASN A 151 -6.34 -32.59 12.71
N GLY A 152 -6.16 -31.29 12.40
CA GLY A 152 -4.98 -30.52 12.71
C GLY A 152 -5.05 -29.94 14.12
N GLU A 153 -3.94 -29.38 14.57
CA GLU A 153 -3.88 -28.66 15.85
C GLU A 153 -4.03 -27.17 15.63
N CYS A 154 -4.66 -26.45 16.58
CA CYS A 154 -4.69 -25.00 16.60
C CYS A 154 -4.13 -24.50 17.94
N VAL A 155 -3.12 -23.64 17.89
CA VAL A 155 -2.47 -23.10 19.08
C VAL A 155 -2.45 -21.58 19.00
N GLU A 156 -2.82 -20.91 20.09
CA GLU A 156 -2.70 -19.45 20.21
C GLU A 156 -1.23 -19.03 20.15
N CYS A 157 -0.97 -17.93 19.44
CA CYS A 157 0.38 -17.41 19.21
C CYS A 157 0.42 -15.88 19.33
N ALA A 158 1.12 -15.35 20.31
CA ALA A 158 1.27 -13.91 20.51
C ALA A 158 2.39 -13.32 19.62
N PHE A 159 2.35 -13.55 18.30
CA PHE A 159 3.43 -13.18 17.39
C PHE A 159 3.68 -11.66 17.32
N MET A 160 2.69 -10.83 17.54
CA MET A 160 2.86 -9.36 17.55
C MET A 160 3.94 -8.89 18.53
N LYS A 161 4.12 -9.60 19.68
CA LYS A 161 5.21 -9.30 20.63
C LYS A 161 6.59 -9.55 20.02
N ARG A 162 6.72 -10.64 19.27
CA ARG A 162 7.97 -10.97 18.56
C ARG A 162 8.24 -9.99 17.43
N TYR A 163 7.22 -9.60 16.68
CA TYR A 163 7.34 -8.60 15.61
C TYR A 163 7.77 -7.24 16.17
N ALA A 164 7.15 -6.78 17.26
CA ALA A 164 7.58 -5.56 17.95
C ALA A 164 9.03 -5.64 18.45
N GLU A 165 9.47 -6.81 18.96
CA GLU A 165 10.86 -7.03 19.38
C GLU A 165 11.83 -6.92 18.20
N ILE A 166 11.47 -7.46 17.03
CA ILE A 166 12.27 -7.33 15.79
C ILE A 166 12.46 -5.86 15.45
N LEU A 167 11.35 -5.07 15.41
CA LEU A 167 11.41 -3.64 15.11
C LEU A 167 12.24 -2.86 16.14
N ARG A 168 12.09 -3.15 17.44
CA ARG A 168 12.93 -2.53 18.49
C ARG A 168 14.40 -2.81 18.27
N ASN A 169 14.76 -4.06 17.98
CA ASN A 169 16.15 -4.43 17.76
C ASN A 169 16.76 -3.69 16.56
N ILE A 170 15.98 -3.51 15.48
CA ILE A 170 16.39 -2.74 14.31
C ILE A 170 16.63 -1.26 14.69
N ILE A 171 15.76 -0.66 15.52
CA ILE A 171 15.94 0.73 16.00
C ILE A 171 17.20 0.81 16.91
N ILE A 172 17.36 -0.11 17.85
CA ILE A 172 18.53 -0.14 18.76
C ILE A 172 19.83 -0.19 17.98
N GLU A 173 19.90 -1.08 16.99
CA GLU A 173 21.09 -1.24 16.16
C GLU A 173 21.31 -0.07 15.21
N GLY A 174 20.25 0.46 14.63
CA GLY A 174 20.30 1.56 13.68
C GLY A 174 20.68 2.90 14.33
N VAL A 175 20.10 3.24 15.47
CA VAL A 175 20.43 4.45 16.23
C VAL A 175 21.80 4.33 16.90
N ASN A 176 22.17 3.12 17.33
CA ASN A 176 23.47 2.76 17.92
C ASN A 176 23.92 3.77 19.00
N ASP A 177 23.03 4.16 19.90
CA ASP A 177 23.35 5.09 20.98
C ASP A 177 24.29 4.43 21.98
N LYS A 178 25.47 4.98 22.14
CA LYS A 178 26.50 4.43 23.03
C LYS A 178 26.29 4.85 24.49
N ALA A 179 25.51 5.91 24.73
CA ALA A 179 25.24 6.42 26.06
C ALA A 179 24.08 5.67 26.74
N ASP A 180 23.04 5.36 25.99
CA ASP A 180 21.87 4.60 26.47
C ASP A 180 21.34 3.70 25.32
N ARG A 181 21.94 2.52 25.21
CA ARG A 181 21.58 1.57 24.12
C ARG A 181 20.17 1.00 24.29
N GLU A 182 19.68 0.89 25.52
CA GLU A 182 18.36 0.32 25.81
C GLU A 182 17.23 1.31 25.49
N HIS A 183 17.51 2.62 25.63
CA HIS A 183 16.54 3.68 25.40
C HIS A 183 17.04 4.70 24.34
N PRO A 184 17.30 4.25 23.10
CA PRO A 184 17.94 5.09 22.08
C PRO A 184 17.05 6.27 21.62
N LEU A 185 15.75 6.25 21.94
CA LEU A 185 14.77 7.29 21.61
C LEU A 185 14.45 8.21 22.80
N LYS A 186 15.20 8.08 23.89
CA LYS A 186 14.99 8.92 25.09
C LYS A 186 15.12 10.40 24.76
N GLY A 187 14.09 11.16 25.13
CA GLY A 187 13.99 12.59 24.86
C GLY A 187 13.32 12.95 23.53
N MET A 188 12.99 11.97 22.70
CA MET A 188 12.15 12.17 21.52
C MET A 188 10.68 12.04 21.88
N LYS A 189 9.85 12.91 21.33
CA LYS A 189 8.39 12.83 21.41
C LYS A 189 7.81 12.44 20.05
N ILE A 190 7.09 11.31 20.02
CA ILE A 190 6.58 10.72 18.76
C ILE A 190 5.08 10.42 18.93
N VAL A 191 4.25 11.08 18.16
CA VAL A 191 2.79 10.84 18.10
C VAL A 191 2.50 9.72 17.09
N VAL A 192 1.63 8.79 17.48
CA VAL A 192 1.15 7.72 16.60
C VAL A 192 -0.36 7.84 16.44
N ASP A 193 -0.86 7.90 15.21
CA ASP A 193 -2.26 7.74 14.88
C ASP A 193 -2.47 6.33 14.30
N ALA A 194 -3.17 5.47 15.04
CA ALA A 194 -3.47 4.11 14.64
C ALA A 194 -4.83 3.97 13.94
N GLY A 195 -5.61 5.06 13.81
CA GLY A 195 -6.92 5.06 13.15
C GLY A 195 -7.88 3.98 13.65
N ASN A 196 -7.75 3.55 14.92
CA ASN A 196 -8.46 2.38 15.48
C ASN A 196 -8.15 1.04 14.77
N GLY A 197 -7.08 0.97 13.99
CA GLY A 197 -6.54 -0.25 13.40
C GLY A 197 -5.62 -1.02 14.35
N VAL A 198 -4.68 -1.75 13.78
CA VAL A 198 -3.68 -2.54 14.55
C VAL A 198 -2.49 -1.68 15.01
N GLY A 199 -2.26 -0.52 14.39
CA GLY A 199 -1.06 0.31 14.56
C GLY A 199 -0.72 0.75 15.99
N GLY A 200 -1.66 0.65 16.94
CA GLY A 200 -1.44 1.03 18.34
C GLY A 200 -0.31 0.27 19.05
N PHE A 201 0.05 -0.93 18.58
CA PHE A 201 1.19 -1.68 19.10
C PHE A 201 2.52 -0.91 18.92
N TYR A 202 2.62 -0.10 17.86
CA TYR A 202 3.85 0.61 17.55
C TYR A 202 4.20 1.65 18.63
N ALA A 203 3.19 2.36 19.16
CA ALA A 203 3.40 3.26 20.31
C ALA A 203 3.81 2.47 21.55
N ARG A 204 2.99 1.48 21.95
CA ARG A 204 3.11 0.80 23.24
C ARG A 204 4.23 -0.23 23.33
N ASP A 205 4.40 -1.02 22.23
CA ASP A 205 5.30 -2.17 22.24
C ASP A 205 6.62 -1.89 21.50
N VAL A 206 6.72 -0.80 20.71
CA VAL A 206 7.95 -0.43 20.01
C VAL A 206 8.55 0.84 20.59
N LEU A 207 7.83 1.97 20.60
CA LEU A 207 8.40 3.28 20.91
C LEU A 207 8.63 3.50 22.42
N GLU A 208 7.62 3.25 23.26
CA GLU A 208 7.71 3.45 24.70
C GLU A 208 8.83 2.63 25.36
N PRO A 209 9.00 1.32 25.03
CA PRO A 209 10.12 0.56 25.57
C PRO A 209 11.51 1.08 25.17
N LEU A 210 11.60 1.85 24.08
CA LEU A 210 12.83 2.49 23.62
C LEU A 210 13.04 3.90 24.18
N GLY A 211 12.16 4.34 25.08
CA GLY A 211 12.26 5.60 25.81
C GLY A 211 11.63 6.81 25.13
N ALA A 212 10.89 6.65 24.04
CA ALA A 212 10.15 7.75 23.42
C ALA A 212 8.93 8.16 24.28
N ASP A 213 8.62 9.46 24.29
CA ASP A 213 7.34 9.98 24.81
C ASP A 213 6.28 9.89 23.70
N THR A 214 5.24 9.07 23.91
CA THR A 214 4.13 8.90 22.96
C THR A 214 2.87 9.67 23.36
N ALA A 215 2.95 10.54 24.36
CA ALA A 215 1.82 11.34 24.79
C ALA A 215 1.30 12.27 23.67
N GLY A 216 0.00 12.21 23.43
CA GLY A 216 -0.65 12.88 22.28
C GLY A 216 -0.98 11.95 21.12
N SER A 217 -0.62 10.68 21.21
CA SER A 217 -1.01 9.66 20.21
C SER A 217 -2.53 9.46 20.15
N LEU A 218 -3.03 9.13 18.97
CA LEU A 218 -4.45 9.09 18.65
C LEU A 218 -4.93 7.67 18.33
N TYR A 219 -6.15 7.36 18.76
CA TYR A 219 -6.94 6.20 18.30
C TYR A 219 -6.18 4.88 18.35
N LEU A 220 -5.38 4.67 19.42
CA LEU A 220 -4.50 3.51 19.58
C LEU A 220 -5.26 2.20 19.85
N GLU A 221 -6.51 2.30 20.38
CA GLU A 221 -7.32 1.13 20.68
C GLU A 221 -8.03 0.64 19.41
N PRO A 222 -7.94 -0.67 19.10
CA PRO A 222 -8.61 -1.26 17.95
C PRO A 222 -10.14 -1.15 18.05
N ASP A 223 -10.79 -0.59 17.03
CA ASP A 223 -12.25 -0.53 16.90
C ASP A 223 -12.66 -0.63 15.43
N GLY A 224 -13.27 -1.76 15.06
CA GLY A 224 -13.71 -2.01 13.69
C GLY A 224 -14.87 -1.14 13.19
N ASN A 225 -15.39 -0.22 14.01
CA ASN A 225 -16.32 0.81 13.55
C ASN A 225 -15.62 2.01 12.92
N PHE A 226 -14.31 2.20 13.20
CA PHE A 226 -13.51 3.36 12.77
C PHE A 226 -14.20 4.69 13.05
N PRO A 227 -14.52 5.01 14.33
CA PRO A 227 -15.44 6.09 14.68
C PRO A 227 -14.83 7.49 14.49
N ASN A 228 -13.52 7.60 14.32
CA ASN A 228 -12.83 8.89 14.32
C ASN A 228 -12.54 9.40 12.91
N HIS A 229 -11.86 8.62 12.10
CA HIS A 229 -11.61 8.87 10.68
C HIS A 229 -11.39 7.55 9.93
N ALA A 230 -11.39 7.58 8.61
CA ALA A 230 -10.98 6.44 7.79
C ALA A 230 -9.49 6.14 8.07
N PRO A 231 -9.13 4.89 8.44
CA PRO A 231 -7.73 4.52 8.71
C PRO A 231 -6.95 4.37 7.40
N ASN A 232 -6.61 5.48 6.79
CA ASN A 232 -5.95 5.55 5.49
C ASN A 232 -5.04 6.79 5.42
N PRO A 233 -3.72 6.63 5.28
CA PRO A 233 -2.78 7.74 5.11
C PRO A 233 -3.04 8.64 3.89
N GLU A 234 -3.78 8.17 2.88
CA GLU A 234 -4.20 9.00 1.74
C GLU A 234 -5.43 9.87 2.04
N ASN A 235 -6.12 9.64 3.17
CA ASN A 235 -7.30 10.42 3.56
C ASN A 235 -6.87 11.76 4.17
N ALA A 236 -7.37 12.87 3.59
CA ALA A 236 -7.00 14.21 4.02
C ALA A 236 -7.39 14.51 5.49
N GLU A 237 -8.56 14.02 5.94
CA GLU A 237 -9.01 14.21 7.33
C GLU A 237 -8.09 13.47 8.31
N ALA A 238 -7.68 12.23 7.98
CA ALA A 238 -6.76 11.44 8.78
C ALA A 238 -5.39 12.11 8.88
N MET A 239 -4.86 12.61 7.75
CA MET A 239 -3.60 13.35 7.75
C MET A 239 -3.68 14.67 8.52
N ASP A 240 -4.78 15.40 8.43
CA ASP A 240 -5.00 16.62 9.20
C ASP A 240 -5.06 16.33 10.72
N CYS A 241 -5.69 15.21 11.13
CA CYS A 241 -5.72 14.79 12.53
C CYS A 241 -4.32 14.55 13.08
N VAL A 242 -3.50 13.74 12.44
CA VAL A 242 -2.13 13.44 12.91
C VAL A 242 -1.23 14.67 12.82
N SER A 243 -1.39 15.55 11.82
CA SER A 243 -0.63 16.79 11.68
C SER A 243 -0.93 17.75 12.85
N LYS A 244 -2.20 17.95 13.18
CA LYS A 244 -2.62 18.75 14.33
C LYS A 244 -2.12 18.19 15.64
N ALA A 245 -2.29 16.88 15.87
CA ALA A 245 -1.83 16.22 17.08
C ALA A 245 -0.31 16.34 17.25
N THR A 246 0.47 16.20 16.17
CA THR A 246 1.92 16.38 16.19
C THR A 246 2.32 17.80 16.58
N ALA A 247 1.64 18.80 15.98
CA ALA A 247 1.89 20.22 16.30
C ALA A 247 1.49 20.58 17.75
N GLU A 248 0.29 20.19 18.17
CA GLU A 248 -0.24 20.46 19.53
C GLU A 248 0.58 19.79 20.63
N ALA A 249 1.05 18.57 20.39
CA ALA A 249 1.93 17.85 21.30
C ALA A 249 3.35 18.43 21.31
N ASN A 250 3.70 19.34 20.40
CA ASN A 250 5.07 19.77 20.12
C ASN A 250 6.00 18.57 19.93
N ALA A 251 5.52 17.56 19.18
CA ALA A 251 6.26 16.35 18.94
C ALA A 251 7.35 16.55 17.86
N ASP A 252 8.41 15.76 17.96
CA ASP A 252 9.49 15.75 16.98
C ASP A 252 9.08 15.02 15.68
N PHE A 253 8.11 14.09 15.79
CA PHE A 253 7.67 13.25 14.70
C PHE A 253 6.25 12.73 14.92
N GLY A 254 5.45 12.64 13.87
CA GLY A 254 4.14 12.02 13.86
C GLY A 254 4.08 10.87 12.86
N VAL A 255 3.33 9.84 13.17
CA VAL A 255 3.15 8.63 12.37
C VAL A 255 1.67 8.35 12.20
N ILE A 256 1.24 7.96 11.02
CA ILE A 256 -0.09 7.42 10.77
C ILE A 256 0.03 6.09 10.04
N PHE A 257 -0.78 5.10 10.46
CA PHE A 257 -0.91 3.80 9.82
C PHE A 257 -2.30 3.60 9.22
N ASP A 258 -2.38 2.73 8.23
CA ASP A 258 -3.67 2.18 7.83
C ASP A 258 -4.11 1.03 8.77
N THR A 259 -5.27 0.43 8.49
CA THR A 259 -5.90 -0.53 9.40
C THR A 259 -4.99 -1.70 9.78
N ASP A 260 -4.26 -2.26 8.83
CA ASP A 260 -3.46 -3.49 8.97
C ASP A 260 -1.95 -3.25 8.87
N VAL A 261 -1.53 -1.95 8.84
CA VAL A 261 -0.14 -1.49 8.99
C VAL A 261 0.78 -1.87 7.82
N ASP A 262 0.24 -2.21 6.66
CA ASP A 262 1.05 -2.37 5.46
C ASP A 262 1.36 -1.02 4.78
N ARG A 263 0.67 0.07 5.21
CA ARG A 263 0.94 1.44 4.78
C ARG A 263 1.16 2.37 5.96
N ALA A 264 2.00 3.37 5.71
CA ALA A 264 2.22 4.46 6.64
C ALA A 264 2.45 5.79 5.92
N ALA A 265 2.25 6.87 6.64
CA ALA A 265 2.78 8.19 6.34
C ALA A 265 3.32 8.83 7.61
N CYS A 266 3.99 9.96 7.49
CA CYS A 266 4.54 10.63 8.63
C CYS A 266 4.36 12.15 8.56
N VAL A 267 4.60 12.77 9.70
CA VAL A 267 4.50 14.21 9.91
C VAL A 267 5.75 14.66 10.63
N GLY A 268 6.40 15.66 10.11
CA GLY A 268 7.54 16.29 10.73
C GLY A 268 7.15 17.32 11.78
N LYS A 269 8.15 17.97 12.32
CA LYS A 269 8.00 18.95 13.40
C LYS A 269 7.03 20.07 13.01
N GLY A 270 6.16 20.44 13.97
CA GLY A 270 5.17 21.49 13.75
C GLY A 270 4.00 21.11 12.86
N GLY A 271 3.81 19.83 12.54
CA GLY A 271 2.71 19.36 11.72
C GLY A 271 3.02 19.34 10.20
N PHE A 272 4.30 19.39 9.83
CA PHE A 272 4.70 19.33 8.42
C PHE A 272 4.41 17.96 7.82
N GLU A 273 3.47 17.87 6.90
CA GLU A 273 3.06 16.62 6.25
C GLU A 273 4.18 16.05 5.36
N ILE A 274 4.58 14.81 5.63
CA ILE A 274 5.50 14.02 4.81
C ILE A 274 4.74 12.80 4.31
N ASN A 275 4.08 12.97 3.18
CA ASN A 275 3.22 11.97 2.54
C ASN A 275 3.44 11.98 1.03
N ARG A 276 2.91 10.98 0.32
CA ARG A 276 2.99 10.86 -1.14
C ARG A 276 4.42 11.02 -1.66
N ASN A 277 4.66 11.92 -2.62
CA ASN A 277 6.00 12.15 -3.21
C ASN A 277 7.06 12.53 -2.17
N ARG A 278 6.71 13.26 -1.09
CA ARG A 278 7.64 13.62 -0.01
C ARG A 278 8.11 12.39 0.74
N LEU A 279 7.19 11.47 1.05
CA LEU A 279 7.49 10.23 1.76
C LEU A 279 8.37 9.32 0.90
N VAL A 280 8.03 9.18 -0.39
CA VAL A 280 8.84 8.40 -1.34
C VAL A 280 10.25 9.00 -1.49
N ALA A 281 10.38 10.35 -1.55
CA ALA A 281 11.66 11.03 -1.61
C ALA A 281 12.52 10.75 -0.37
N LEU A 282 11.92 10.86 0.81
CA LEU A 282 12.60 10.61 2.08
C LEU A 282 13.07 9.15 2.20
N ALA A 283 12.18 8.19 1.92
CA ALA A 283 12.50 6.76 1.93
C ALA A 283 13.58 6.41 0.89
N SER A 284 13.50 7.01 -0.31
CA SER A 284 14.50 6.84 -1.37
C SER A 284 15.88 7.31 -0.94
N LYS A 285 15.98 8.48 -0.30
CA LYS A 285 17.25 9.01 0.20
C LYS A 285 17.87 8.08 1.24
N ILE A 286 17.06 7.55 2.17
CA ILE A 286 17.53 6.60 3.19
C ILE A 286 17.99 5.29 2.54
N ALA A 287 17.21 4.75 1.60
CA ALA A 287 17.56 3.52 0.89
C ALA A 287 18.85 3.67 0.06
N LEU A 288 19.01 4.80 -0.61
CA LEU A 288 20.21 5.09 -1.42
C LEU A 288 21.47 5.33 -0.58
N ALA A 289 21.33 5.76 0.68
CA ALA A 289 22.48 5.88 1.59
C ALA A 289 23.15 4.53 1.84
N SER A 290 22.38 3.45 1.90
CA SER A 290 22.89 2.06 2.06
C SER A 290 23.19 1.37 0.72
N CYS A 291 22.64 1.86 -0.40
CA CYS A 291 22.78 1.29 -1.74
C CYS A 291 23.02 2.38 -2.79
N PRO A 292 24.21 3.03 -2.80
CA PRO A 292 24.51 4.08 -3.78
C PRO A 292 24.42 3.57 -5.22
N GLY A 293 23.75 4.33 -6.10
CA GLY A 293 23.52 3.94 -7.49
C GLY A 293 22.36 2.98 -7.71
N GLY A 294 21.65 2.60 -6.63
CA GLY A 294 20.50 1.71 -6.69
C GLY A 294 19.32 2.29 -7.48
N THR A 295 18.46 1.41 -7.95
CA THR A 295 17.21 1.77 -8.63
C THR A 295 16.09 1.84 -7.59
N ILE A 296 15.29 2.89 -7.62
CA ILE A 296 14.06 3.04 -6.84
C ILE A 296 12.89 2.78 -7.78
N VAL A 297 12.08 1.76 -7.47
CA VAL A 297 10.85 1.46 -8.21
C VAL A 297 9.68 2.16 -7.54
N THR A 298 8.88 2.89 -8.33
CA THR A 298 7.68 3.57 -7.81
C THR A 298 6.47 3.29 -8.68
N ASP A 299 5.29 3.67 -8.20
CA ASP A 299 4.09 3.65 -9.02
C ASP A 299 4.12 4.73 -10.13
N SER A 300 3.21 4.60 -11.09
CA SER A 300 3.17 5.41 -12.32
C SER A 300 2.84 6.88 -12.11
N VAL A 301 2.23 7.24 -10.96
CA VAL A 301 1.73 8.60 -10.69
C VAL A 301 2.72 9.50 -9.94
N THR A 302 3.95 9.03 -9.71
CA THR A 302 4.98 9.83 -9.06
C THR A 302 5.45 11.02 -9.89
N SER A 303 5.82 12.12 -9.21
CA SER A 303 6.17 13.39 -9.82
C SER A 303 7.51 13.38 -10.60
N ASP A 304 7.69 14.32 -11.49
CA ASP A 304 8.99 14.54 -12.14
C ASP A 304 10.02 15.11 -11.15
N GLY A 305 9.57 15.93 -10.19
CA GLY A 305 10.43 16.41 -9.12
C GLY A 305 11.00 15.29 -8.25
N LEU A 306 10.23 14.21 -8.03
CA LEU A 306 10.74 13.01 -7.36
C LEU A 306 11.82 12.31 -8.20
N ALA A 307 11.63 12.16 -9.51
CA ALA A 307 12.64 11.58 -10.39
C ALA A 307 13.96 12.37 -10.35
N GLU A 308 13.86 13.69 -10.43
CA GLU A 308 15.01 14.60 -10.30
C GLU A 308 15.69 14.47 -8.93
N PHE A 309 14.91 14.35 -7.85
CA PHE A 309 15.42 14.19 -6.50
C PHE A 309 16.18 12.87 -6.32
N ILE A 310 15.62 11.74 -6.81
CA ILE A 310 16.29 10.43 -6.77
C ILE A 310 17.61 10.48 -7.54
N ALA A 311 17.61 11.05 -8.74
CA ALA A 311 18.81 11.21 -9.56
C ALA A 311 19.85 12.10 -8.88
N ALA A 312 19.45 13.23 -8.27
CA ALA A 312 20.33 14.12 -7.53
C ALA A 312 20.96 13.47 -6.27
N ASN A 313 20.31 12.44 -5.72
CA ASN A 313 20.84 11.62 -4.62
C ASN A 313 21.61 10.37 -5.13
N GLY A 314 21.96 10.32 -6.41
CA GLY A 314 22.79 9.30 -7.03
C GLY A 314 22.05 7.99 -7.32
N GLY A 315 20.72 7.96 -7.26
CA GLY A 315 19.89 6.79 -7.61
C GLY A 315 19.39 6.81 -9.07
N LYS A 316 18.74 5.73 -9.44
CA LYS A 316 17.97 5.61 -10.69
C LYS A 316 16.50 5.49 -10.34
N HIS A 317 15.63 6.13 -11.10
CA HIS A 317 14.19 6.05 -10.88
C HIS A 317 13.53 5.21 -11.98
N LEU A 318 12.68 4.27 -11.58
CA LEU A 318 11.85 3.48 -12.48
C LEU A 318 10.38 3.58 -12.03
N ARG A 319 9.55 4.26 -12.82
CA ARG A 319 8.09 4.24 -12.65
C ARG A 319 7.55 2.93 -13.23
N PHE A 320 6.66 2.27 -12.48
CA PHE A 320 6.06 1.03 -12.91
C PHE A 320 4.54 1.04 -12.69
N LYS A 321 3.87 -0.04 -13.05
CA LYS A 321 2.41 -0.16 -12.89
C LYS A 321 2.01 0.01 -11.43
N ARG A 322 0.96 0.79 -11.18
CA ARG A 322 0.36 0.96 -9.87
C ARG A 322 -0.17 -0.37 -9.31
N GLY A 323 -0.10 -0.51 -8.00
CA GLY A 323 -0.42 -1.69 -7.22
C GLY A 323 0.83 -2.24 -6.54
N TYR A 324 0.79 -2.30 -5.20
CA TYR A 324 1.95 -2.65 -4.37
C TYR A 324 2.68 -3.91 -4.86
N ARG A 325 1.92 -4.95 -5.25
CA ARG A 325 2.52 -6.18 -5.74
C ARG A 325 3.26 -6.00 -7.08
N ASN A 326 2.81 -5.09 -7.94
CA ASN A 326 3.47 -4.81 -9.22
C ASN A 326 4.85 -4.18 -8.99
N VAL A 327 4.94 -3.15 -8.14
CA VAL A 327 6.21 -2.46 -7.86
C VAL A 327 7.19 -3.37 -7.10
N ILE A 328 6.69 -4.21 -6.17
CA ILE A 328 7.50 -5.20 -5.45
C ILE A 328 8.02 -6.29 -6.39
N ASN A 329 7.19 -6.86 -7.25
CA ASN A 329 7.63 -7.86 -8.21
C ASN A 329 8.69 -7.30 -9.16
N LYS A 330 8.55 -6.02 -9.56
CA LYS A 330 9.58 -5.37 -10.38
C LYS A 330 10.88 -5.15 -9.62
N GLN A 331 10.81 -4.82 -8.33
CA GLN A 331 11.98 -4.74 -7.45
C GLN A 331 12.71 -6.09 -7.35
N ILE A 332 11.97 -7.16 -7.12
CA ILE A 332 12.52 -8.53 -7.03
C ILE A 332 13.20 -8.90 -8.35
N GLU A 333 12.50 -8.72 -9.48
CA GLU A 333 13.03 -8.99 -10.83
C GLU A 333 14.37 -8.28 -11.08
N LEU A 334 14.45 -6.98 -10.73
CA LEU A 334 15.68 -6.21 -10.88
C LEU A 334 16.83 -6.80 -10.05
N ASN A 335 16.58 -7.13 -8.79
CA ASN A 335 17.60 -7.73 -7.92
C ASN A 335 18.04 -9.11 -8.42
N GLU A 336 17.13 -9.95 -8.93
CA GLU A 336 17.43 -11.26 -9.50
C GLU A 336 18.37 -11.18 -10.70
N ILE A 337 18.21 -10.15 -11.53
CA ILE A 337 19.10 -9.92 -12.69
C ILE A 337 20.35 -9.08 -12.36
N GLY A 338 20.60 -8.84 -11.06
CA GLY A 338 21.81 -8.16 -10.57
C GLY A 338 21.76 -6.62 -10.66
N ILE A 339 20.60 -6.01 -10.86
CA ILE A 339 20.39 -4.56 -10.78
C ILE A 339 19.96 -4.22 -9.35
N PRO A 340 20.80 -3.55 -8.54
CA PRO A 340 20.45 -3.23 -7.16
C PRO A 340 19.19 -2.34 -7.10
N CYS A 341 18.16 -2.83 -6.40
CA CYS A 341 16.93 -2.11 -6.18
C CYS A 341 16.56 -2.20 -4.68
N PRO A 342 17.01 -1.23 -3.85
CA PRO A 342 16.84 -1.30 -2.41
C PRO A 342 15.41 -0.99 -1.95
N LEU A 343 14.60 -0.30 -2.76
CA LEU A 343 13.26 0.15 -2.39
C LEU A 343 12.30 0.07 -3.57
N ALA A 344 11.12 -0.50 -3.31
CA ALA A 344 9.92 -0.29 -4.11
C ALA A 344 8.88 0.42 -3.23
N MET A 345 8.26 1.49 -3.74
CA MET A 345 7.32 2.29 -2.96
C MET A 345 6.25 2.95 -3.82
N GLU A 346 5.03 3.04 -3.28
CA GLU A 346 3.94 3.77 -3.90
C GLU A 346 3.63 5.07 -3.15
N THR A 347 3.04 6.02 -3.87
CA THR A 347 2.52 7.26 -3.27
C THR A 347 1.44 7.03 -2.22
N SER A 348 0.83 5.86 -2.18
CA SER A 348 -0.17 5.44 -1.18
C SER A 348 0.41 5.06 0.19
N GLY A 349 1.75 5.00 0.33
CA GLY A 349 2.44 4.64 1.57
C GLY A 349 2.84 3.16 1.68
N HIS A 350 2.55 2.33 0.68
CA HIS A 350 3.12 0.99 0.55
C HIS A 350 4.61 1.08 0.29
N ALA A 351 5.42 0.36 1.05
CA ALA A 351 6.88 0.40 0.93
C ALA A 351 7.51 -0.96 1.23
N ALA A 352 8.33 -1.45 0.30
CA ALA A 352 9.09 -2.68 0.43
C ALA A 352 10.58 -2.42 0.31
N PHE A 353 11.31 -2.66 1.39
CA PHE A 353 12.77 -2.60 1.41
C PHE A 353 13.36 -3.97 1.11
N ALA A 354 14.41 -4.01 0.30
CA ALA A 354 15.09 -5.27 -0.03
C ALA A 354 15.71 -5.95 1.21
N ASP A 355 16.16 -5.17 2.20
CA ASP A 355 16.70 -5.67 3.46
C ASP A 355 15.61 -6.12 4.47
N ASN A 356 14.32 -5.98 4.11
CA ASN A 356 13.18 -6.52 4.84
C ASN A 356 12.40 -7.55 3.97
N TYR A 357 13.09 -8.47 3.34
CA TYR A 357 12.49 -9.56 2.53
C TYR A 357 11.59 -9.10 1.38
N PHE A 358 11.75 -7.87 0.89
CA PHE A 358 10.84 -7.26 -0.09
C PHE A 358 9.39 -7.20 0.41
N LEU A 359 9.22 -7.15 1.73
CA LEU A 359 7.92 -7.11 2.39
C LEU A 359 7.35 -5.70 2.33
N ASP A 360 6.07 -5.62 1.98
CA ASP A 360 5.26 -4.42 2.13
C ASP A 360 4.96 -4.19 3.62
N ASP A 361 5.62 -3.18 4.22
CA ASP A 361 5.68 -3.04 5.67
C ASP A 361 5.76 -1.56 6.10
N GLY A 362 4.61 -1.00 6.45
CA GLY A 362 4.51 0.37 6.94
C GLY A 362 5.24 0.58 8.28
N ALA A 363 5.25 -0.41 9.17
CA ALA A 363 5.96 -0.29 10.44
C ALA A 363 7.49 -0.33 10.24
N TYR A 364 7.98 -1.13 9.30
CA TYR A 364 9.40 -1.12 8.94
C TYR A 364 9.81 0.21 8.28
N LEU A 365 9.00 0.73 7.36
CA LEU A 365 9.22 2.06 6.78
C LEU A 365 9.39 3.10 7.88
N ILE A 366 8.44 3.19 8.82
CA ILE A 366 8.52 4.13 9.94
C ILE A 366 9.74 3.87 10.81
N THR A 367 10.10 2.61 11.04
CA THR A 367 11.32 2.23 11.78
C THR A 367 12.57 2.83 11.13
N LYS A 368 12.71 2.75 9.80
CA LYS A 368 13.83 3.39 9.07
C LYS A 368 13.82 4.92 9.21
N LEU A 369 12.64 5.53 9.14
CA LEU A 369 12.49 6.99 9.30
C LEU A 369 12.85 7.45 10.74
N ILE A 370 12.46 6.69 11.76
CA ILE A 370 12.77 7.01 13.16
C ILE A 370 14.28 6.92 13.43
N ILE A 371 14.96 5.91 12.87
CA ILE A 371 16.42 5.80 12.99
C ILE A 371 17.09 7.06 12.44
N GLU A 372 16.68 7.51 11.28
CA GLU A 372 17.21 8.74 10.67
C GLU A 372 16.83 9.99 11.49
N ALA A 373 15.57 10.10 11.94
CA ALA A 373 15.12 11.19 12.79
C ALA A 373 15.93 11.31 14.08
N ALA A 374 16.23 10.18 14.73
CA ALA A 374 17.05 10.14 15.93
C ALA A 374 18.50 10.59 15.68
N ALA A 375 19.06 10.21 14.54
CA ALA A 375 20.41 10.65 14.13
C ALA A 375 20.47 12.15 13.84
N LEU A 376 19.47 12.68 13.14
CA LEU A 376 19.34 14.09 12.79
C LEU A 376 19.07 14.98 14.02
N SER A 377 18.22 14.54 14.93
CA SER A 377 17.91 15.24 16.18
C SER A 377 19.19 15.51 17.01
N LYS A 378 20.12 14.55 17.06
CA LYS A 378 21.43 14.73 17.71
C LYS A 378 22.30 15.79 17.02
N GLN A 379 22.06 16.09 15.75
CA GLN A 379 22.76 17.10 14.94
C GLN A 379 22.02 18.45 14.96
N GLY A 380 20.84 18.54 15.59
CA GLY A 380 20.01 19.74 15.63
C GLY A 380 19.28 20.03 14.32
N THR A 381 19.10 19.01 13.48
CA THR A 381 18.38 19.09 12.20
C THR A 381 17.19 18.11 12.17
N SER A 382 16.40 18.07 11.11
CA SER A 382 15.15 17.32 11.03
C SER A 382 15.00 16.61 9.67
N LEU A 383 14.02 15.69 9.59
CA LEU A 383 13.74 14.91 8.37
C LEU A 383 13.33 15.81 7.18
N GLU A 384 12.62 16.90 7.44
CA GLU A 384 12.16 17.85 6.42
C GLU A 384 13.32 18.45 5.65
N GLU A 385 14.46 18.67 6.33
CA GLU A 385 15.67 19.23 5.68
C GLU A 385 16.26 18.25 4.66
N LEU A 386 16.07 16.94 4.85
CA LEU A 386 16.53 15.93 3.90
C LEU A 386 15.83 16.03 2.54
N ILE A 387 14.58 16.47 2.55
CA ILE A 387 13.75 16.61 1.34
C ILE A 387 13.57 18.09 0.90
N GLY A 388 14.25 19.03 1.54
CA GLY A 388 14.13 20.47 1.23
C GLY A 388 14.54 20.86 -0.21
N ARG A 389 15.15 19.94 -0.96
CA ARG A 389 15.47 20.12 -2.39
C ARG A 389 14.49 19.40 -3.32
N LEU A 390 13.47 18.74 -2.78
CA LEU A 390 12.43 18.14 -3.60
C LEU A 390 11.65 19.25 -4.31
N ARG A 391 11.63 19.22 -5.63
CA ARG A 391 10.79 20.13 -6.41
C ARG A 391 9.35 19.59 -6.39
N GLU A 392 8.45 20.38 -5.85
CA GLU A 392 7.02 20.06 -5.85
C GLU A 392 6.32 20.73 -7.04
N ALA A 393 5.31 20.06 -7.57
CA ALA A 393 4.41 20.65 -8.54
C ALA A 393 3.66 21.84 -7.91
N LYS A 394 3.31 22.85 -8.70
CA LYS A 394 2.46 23.95 -8.23
C LYS A 394 0.98 23.57 -8.21
N GLU A 395 0.59 22.69 -9.11
CA GLU A 395 -0.77 22.19 -9.22
C GLU A 395 -0.77 20.69 -9.48
N GLU A 396 -1.74 20.00 -8.88
CA GLU A 396 -2.03 18.59 -9.08
C GLU A 396 -3.53 18.39 -9.32
N LYS A 397 -3.90 17.44 -10.18
CA LYS A 397 -5.29 17.09 -10.42
C LYS A 397 -5.45 15.60 -10.75
N GLU A 398 -6.45 14.99 -10.14
CA GLU A 398 -6.98 13.69 -10.58
C GLU A 398 -8.41 13.87 -11.05
N LEU A 399 -8.73 13.38 -12.24
CA LEU A 399 -10.08 13.29 -12.78
C LEU A 399 -10.40 11.84 -13.16
N ARG A 400 -11.67 11.45 -13.03
CA ARG A 400 -12.14 10.09 -13.28
C ARG A 400 -13.25 10.09 -14.29
N PHE A 401 -13.10 9.33 -15.37
CA PHE A 401 -14.09 9.17 -16.44
C PHE A 401 -14.70 7.79 -16.34
N LYS A 402 -16.03 7.69 -16.13
CA LYS A 402 -16.72 6.41 -16.07
C LYS A 402 -16.85 5.81 -17.47
N ILE A 403 -16.63 4.50 -17.60
CA ILE A 403 -16.92 3.74 -18.81
C ILE A 403 -18.32 3.14 -18.62
N LEU A 404 -19.23 3.41 -19.55
CA LEU A 404 -20.67 3.13 -19.46
C LEU A 404 -21.06 1.78 -20.04
N CYS A 405 -20.16 0.80 -20.06
CA CYS A 405 -20.45 -0.55 -20.58
C CYS A 405 -19.78 -1.63 -19.72
N ASP A 406 -20.32 -2.86 -19.78
CA ASP A 406 -19.83 -3.99 -18.98
C ASP A 406 -18.42 -4.44 -19.41
N ASP A 407 -18.17 -4.52 -20.72
CA ASP A 407 -16.84 -4.80 -21.26
C ASP A 407 -16.05 -3.50 -21.42
N PHE A 408 -15.58 -2.98 -20.30
CA PHE A 408 -14.98 -1.65 -20.24
C PHE A 408 -13.53 -1.58 -20.74
N ARG A 409 -12.76 -2.68 -20.65
CA ARG A 409 -11.33 -2.66 -20.98
C ARG A 409 -11.04 -2.26 -22.43
N PRO A 410 -11.67 -2.88 -23.45
CA PRO A 410 -11.44 -2.48 -24.85
C PRO A 410 -11.79 -1.02 -25.12
N GLU A 411 -12.84 -0.49 -24.46
CA GLU A 411 -13.25 0.91 -24.65
C GLU A 411 -12.27 1.89 -24.01
N GLY A 412 -11.72 1.55 -22.85
CA GLY A 412 -10.69 2.35 -22.23
C GLY A 412 -9.34 2.30 -22.97
N GLU A 413 -8.97 1.14 -23.54
CA GLU A 413 -7.77 0.98 -24.36
C GLU A 413 -7.84 1.82 -25.65
N LYS A 414 -9.02 2.02 -26.23
CA LYS A 414 -9.20 2.94 -27.37
C LYS A 414 -8.85 4.39 -26.99
N ILE A 415 -9.24 4.84 -25.80
CA ILE A 415 -8.87 6.19 -25.33
C ILE A 415 -7.35 6.28 -25.12
N ILE A 416 -6.71 5.29 -24.51
CA ILE A 416 -5.25 5.29 -24.33
C ILE A 416 -4.57 5.37 -25.72
N SER A 417 -4.99 4.54 -26.69
CA SER A 417 -4.45 4.52 -28.05
C SER A 417 -4.69 5.84 -28.81
N LEU A 418 -5.83 6.52 -28.55
CA LEU A 418 -6.08 7.87 -29.06
C LEU A 418 -4.98 8.83 -28.58
N PHE A 419 -4.68 8.85 -27.28
CA PHE A 419 -3.65 9.73 -26.72
C PHE A 419 -2.23 9.35 -27.16
N GLU A 420 -1.93 8.06 -27.39
CA GLU A 420 -0.67 7.62 -28.01
C GLU A 420 -0.49 8.20 -29.41
N ASN A 421 -1.58 8.36 -30.18
CA ASN A 421 -1.54 8.94 -31.50
C ASN A 421 -1.52 10.50 -31.46
N GLU A 422 -2.33 11.10 -30.58
CA GLU A 422 -2.33 12.55 -30.38
C GLU A 422 -0.94 13.05 -29.92
N ALA A 423 -0.24 12.34 -29.05
CA ALA A 423 1.12 12.70 -28.59
C ALA A 423 2.15 12.74 -29.73
N LYS A 424 1.90 12.10 -30.89
CA LYS A 424 2.80 12.13 -32.04
C LYS A 424 2.60 13.37 -32.93
N ILE A 425 1.43 14.02 -32.83
CA ILE A 425 1.02 15.09 -33.73
C ILE A 425 0.71 16.40 -33.00
N HIS A 426 0.45 16.35 -31.70
CA HIS A 426 0.14 17.52 -30.88
C HIS A 426 1.44 18.29 -30.59
N GLU A 427 1.48 19.58 -30.95
CA GLU A 427 2.62 20.44 -30.67
C GLU A 427 2.70 20.68 -29.16
N GLY A 428 3.87 20.42 -28.57
CA GLY A 428 4.12 20.57 -27.13
C GLY A 428 3.86 19.31 -26.29
N TRP A 429 3.38 18.21 -26.87
CA TRP A 429 3.25 16.93 -26.19
C TRP A 429 4.36 15.96 -26.58
N THR A 430 4.87 15.22 -25.58
CA THR A 430 5.87 14.17 -25.82
C THR A 430 5.55 12.97 -24.92
N ALA A 431 5.26 11.82 -25.52
CA ALA A 431 5.06 10.58 -24.76
C ALA A 431 6.36 10.20 -24.03
N CYS A 432 6.25 9.78 -22.77
CA CYS A 432 7.38 9.23 -22.02
C CYS A 432 7.80 7.89 -22.64
N GLU A 433 9.10 7.61 -22.70
CA GLU A 433 9.64 6.35 -23.26
C GLU A 433 9.27 5.14 -22.38
N ASP A 434 9.31 5.31 -21.04
CA ASP A 434 9.05 4.28 -20.04
C ASP A 434 7.57 4.28 -19.59
N ASN A 435 6.64 4.02 -20.50
CA ASN A 435 5.24 3.83 -20.20
C ASN A 435 4.94 2.34 -19.87
N HIS A 436 4.74 2.03 -18.62
CA HIS A 436 4.37 0.67 -18.17
C HIS A 436 2.89 0.53 -17.87
N GLU A 437 2.16 1.65 -17.72
CA GLU A 437 0.74 1.70 -17.43
C GLU A 437 0.09 2.87 -18.17
N GLY A 438 -0.89 2.60 -19.04
CA GLY A 438 -1.55 3.63 -19.82
C GLY A 438 -0.58 4.45 -20.66
N ILE A 439 -0.79 5.76 -20.76
CA ILE A 439 0.09 6.69 -21.49
C ILE A 439 0.40 7.92 -20.61
N ARG A 440 1.68 8.11 -20.28
CA ARG A 440 2.20 9.34 -19.67
C ARG A 440 2.76 10.25 -20.76
N ILE A 441 2.34 11.50 -20.73
CA ILE A 441 2.69 12.53 -21.72
C ILE A 441 3.26 13.72 -20.96
N ASN A 442 4.45 14.18 -21.37
CA ASN A 442 4.99 15.45 -20.93
C ASN A 442 4.38 16.58 -21.77
N ALA A 443 3.93 17.64 -21.11
CA ALA A 443 3.43 18.86 -21.69
C ALA A 443 4.45 19.98 -21.48
N ASP A 444 4.87 20.63 -22.55
CA ASP A 444 5.82 21.74 -22.46
C ASP A 444 5.17 23.03 -21.91
N THR A 445 5.92 24.12 -21.87
CA THR A 445 5.44 25.43 -21.38
C THR A 445 4.27 26.00 -22.20
N SER A 446 4.14 25.59 -23.47
CA SER A 446 3.00 25.99 -24.30
C SER A 446 1.71 25.24 -23.97
N CYS A 447 1.80 24.09 -23.30
CA CYS A 447 0.71 23.17 -23.00
C CYS A 447 0.51 22.92 -21.49
N GLY A 448 1.03 23.79 -20.60
CA GLY A 448 0.82 23.75 -19.16
C GLY A 448 2.00 23.28 -18.33
N ASN A 449 3.19 23.08 -18.91
CA ASN A 449 4.47 22.88 -18.22
C ASN A 449 4.45 21.79 -17.14
N GLY A 450 4.24 20.56 -17.56
CA GLY A 450 4.17 19.44 -16.62
C GLY A 450 3.96 18.10 -17.32
N TRP A 451 3.13 17.25 -16.75
CA TRP A 451 2.80 15.95 -17.33
C TRP A 451 1.36 15.56 -16.99
N PHE A 452 0.82 14.64 -17.78
CA PHE A 452 -0.40 13.93 -17.46
C PHE A 452 -0.30 12.44 -17.81
N LEU A 453 -1.03 11.61 -17.09
CA LEU A 453 -1.13 10.16 -17.28
C LEU A 453 -2.59 9.79 -17.46
N ILE A 454 -2.91 9.09 -18.54
CA ILE A 454 -4.21 8.48 -18.78
C ILE A 454 -4.06 6.97 -18.67
N ARG A 455 -4.79 6.36 -17.74
CA ARG A 455 -4.73 4.93 -17.46
C ARG A 455 -6.09 4.34 -17.11
N LEU A 456 -6.24 3.04 -17.31
CA LEU A 456 -7.39 2.29 -16.82
C LEU A 456 -7.25 2.00 -15.32
N SER A 457 -8.36 2.07 -14.58
CA SER A 457 -8.41 1.49 -13.24
C SER A 457 -8.22 -0.03 -13.32
N VAL A 458 -7.54 -0.59 -12.30
CA VAL A 458 -7.32 -2.03 -12.21
C VAL A 458 -8.63 -2.78 -11.95
N HIS A 459 -9.56 -2.17 -11.21
CA HIS A 459 -10.74 -2.83 -10.65
C HIS A 459 -12.06 -2.30 -11.19
N ASP A 460 -12.13 -1.02 -11.50
CA ASP A 460 -13.38 -0.32 -11.81
C ASP A 460 -13.46 0.06 -13.29
N PRO A 461 -14.67 0.20 -13.87
CA PRO A 461 -14.86 0.68 -15.23
C PRO A 461 -14.60 2.20 -15.34
N ILE A 462 -13.34 2.60 -15.07
CA ILE A 462 -12.92 4.00 -14.96
C ILE A 462 -11.59 4.21 -15.68
N ILE A 463 -11.51 5.29 -16.44
CA ILE A 463 -10.26 5.89 -16.89
C ILE A 463 -9.87 6.95 -15.86
N VAL A 464 -8.63 6.93 -15.41
CA VAL A 464 -8.07 7.91 -14.48
C VAL A 464 -7.11 8.80 -15.24
N LEU A 465 -7.33 10.11 -15.14
CA LEU A 465 -6.39 11.16 -15.55
C LEU A 465 -5.70 11.69 -14.30
N ASN A 466 -4.39 11.54 -14.22
CA ASN A 466 -3.55 12.22 -13.25
C ASN A 466 -2.73 13.28 -13.97
N ALA A 467 -2.61 14.49 -13.43
CA ALA A 467 -1.82 15.56 -14.03
C ALA A 467 -1.11 16.40 -12.96
N GLU A 468 0.08 16.88 -13.27
CA GLU A 468 0.83 17.85 -12.48
C GLU A 468 1.33 18.97 -13.38
N SER A 469 1.37 20.20 -12.84
CA SER A 469 1.94 21.36 -13.49
C SER A 469 2.94 22.08 -12.59
N ASN A 470 4.02 22.59 -13.21
CA ASN A 470 5.04 23.42 -12.56
C ASN A 470 4.68 24.92 -12.60
N GLU A 471 3.51 25.28 -13.14
CA GLU A 471 3.02 26.66 -13.21
C GLU A 471 1.57 26.78 -12.78
N THR A 472 1.18 27.94 -12.28
CA THR A 472 -0.21 28.23 -11.91
C THR A 472 -1.07 28.37 -13.16
N GLY A 473 -2.23 27.69 -13.18
CA GLY A 473 -3.13 27.62 -14.34
C GLY A 473 -2.71 26.59 -15.39
N GLY A 474 -1.60 25.88 -15.18
CA GLY A 474 -1.10 24.90 -16.15
C GLY A 474 -1.98 23.65 -16.25
N ILE A 475 -2.60 23.20 -15.15
CA ILE A 475 -3.57 22.10 -15.18
C ILE A 475 -4.79 22.45 -16.04
N MET A 476 -5.31 23.67 -15.93
CA MET A 476 -6.44 24.12 -16.74
C MET A 476 -6.10 24.02 -18.22
N LYS A 477 -4.94 24.51 -18.61
CA LYS A 477 -4.44 24.50 -20.00
C LYS A 477 -4.27 23.07 -20.52
N MET A 478 -3.65 22.16 -19.74
CA MET A 478 -3.58 20.74 -20.08
C MET A 478 -4.96 20.14 -20.27
N CYS A 479 -5.90 20.42 -19.39
CA CYS A 479 -7.27 19.89 -19.46
C CYS A 479 -8.05 20.42 -20.67
N GLU A 480 -7.81 21.66 -21.11
CA GLU A 480 -8.38 22.19 -22.36
C GLU A 480 -7.88 21.40 -23.59
N ASP A 481 -6.57 21.13 -23.67
CA ASP A 481 -5.96 20.34 -24.74
C ASP A 481 -6.42 18.87 -24.69
N ILE A 482 -6.48 18.27 -23.48
CA ILE A 482 -6.97 16.90 -23.28
C ILE A 482 -8.45 16.79 -23.69
N LEU A 483 -9.28 17.79 -23.35
CA LEU A 483 -10.69 17.84 -23.77
C LEU A 483 -10.81 17.87 -25.29
N SER A 484 -10.00 18.72 -25.94
CA SER A 484 -9.96 18.81 -27.40
C SER A 484 -9.55 17.49 -28.06
N ALA A 485 -8.62 16.75 -27.45
CA ALA A 485 -8.19 15.45 -27.92
C ALA A 485 -9.24 14.36 -27.71
N VAL A 486 -9.81 14.24 -26.50
CA VAL A 486 -10.78 13.18 -26.18
C VAL A 486 -12.09 13.30 -26.96
N LEU A 487 -12.48 14.52 -27.37
CA LEU A 487 -13.66 14.76 -28.22
C LEU A 487 -13.52 14.16 -29.64
N LYS A 488 -12.31 13.72 -30.04
CA LYS A 488 -12.07 13.00 -31.30
C LYS A 488 -12.31 11.48 -31.18
N ALA A 489 -12.62 10.97 -29.98
CA ALA A 489 -12.81 9.54 -29.75
C ALA A 489 -14.08 9.03 -30.44
N ASP A 490 -13.97 7.93 -31.18
CA ASP A 490 -15.10 7.27 -31.87
C ASP A 490 -16.10 6.61 -30.91
N ASN A 491 -15.71 6.40 -29.63
CA ASN A 491 -16.49 5.73 -28.60
C ASN A 491 -16.86 6.67 -27.43
N LEU A 492 -16.94 7.95 -27.70
CA LEU A 492 -17.22 8.96 -26.67
C LEU A 492 -18.60 8.77 -26.00
N ASP A 493 -19.56 8.19 -26.72
CA ASP A 493 -20.88 7.83 -26.21
C ASP A 493 -20.84 6.79 -25.08
N LYS A 494 -19.73 6.07 -24.94
CA LYS A 494 -19.49 5.08 -23.86
C LYS A 494 -18.62 5.60 -22.72
N ILE A 495 -18.16 6.83 -22.78
CA ILE A 495 -17.25 7.42 -21.77
C ILE A 495 -17.88 8.69 -21.20
N ASP A 496 -18.12 8.70 -19.89
CA ASP A 496 -18.56 9.89 -19.18
C ASP A 496 -17.37 10.80 -18.85
N ILE A 497 -17.20 11.85 -19.64
CA ILE A 497 -16.15 12.87 -19.47
C ILE A 497 -16.69 14.13 -18.74
N SER A 498 -17.83 14.06 -18.06
CA SER A 498 -18.45 15.21 -17.37
C SER A 498 -17.47 15.89 -16.41
N ALA A 499 -16.70 15.11 -15.64
CA ALA A 499 -15.70 15.65 -14.72
C ALA A 499 -14.65 16.55 -15.40
N LEU A 500 -14.23 16.23 -16.64
CA LEU A 500 -13.30 17.05 -17.40
C LEU A 500 -13.98 18.28 -17.98
N THR A 501 -15.20 18.11 -18.51
CA THR A 501 -15.95 19.22 -19.12
C THR A 501 -16.41 20.25 -18.09
N GLU A 502 -16.77 19.82 -16.89
CA GLU A 502 -17.11 20.71 -15.76
C GLU A 502 -15.87 21.45 -15.29
N PHE A 503 -14.76 20.75 -15.04
CA PHE A 503 -13.50 21.39 -14.63
C PHE A 503 -13.05 22.49 -15.62
N VAL A 504 -13.09 22.23 -16.93
CA VAL A 504 -12.71 23.24 -17.94
C VAL A 504 -13.70 24.41 -18.03
N LYS A 505 -14.97 24.24 -17.60
CA LYS A 505 -15.97 25.31 -17.57
C LYS A 505 -15.91 26.20 -16.32
N GLU A 506 -15.25 25.76 -15.25
CA GLU A 506 -15.09 26.54 -14.00
C GLU A 506 -14.16 27.77 -14.14
N LYS A 507 -13.88 28.17 -15.37
CA LYS A 507 -13.00 29.29 -15.73
C LYS A 507 -13.65 30.69 -15.47
#